data_2f4159c12b6461714fd469a6d65a3b19
#
_entry.id   2f4159c12b6461714fd469a6d65a3b19
#
_cell.length_a   1.000
_cell.length_b   1.000
_cell.length_c   1.000
_cell.angle_alpha   90.00
_cell.angle_beta   90.00
_cell.angle_gamma   90.00
#
_symmetry.space_group_name_H-M   'P 1'
#
loop_
_entity.id
_entity.type
_entity.pdbx_description
1 polymer ?
#
loop_
_entity_poly.entity_id
_entity_poly.type
_entity_poly.pdbx_seq_one_letter_code
_entity_poly.pdbx_strand_id
1 'polypeptide(L)'
;MDHQRRADLMLLLATSFWGISNCLTAICLRDMQPLTLNAFRFITAFLVLGFVFRKNLRRVSRVTVKYSILVGLSLVIVYTSLTYGVLYTSVSNAGFIGALSVVTTPILEFIVYRKKPEKKFGVSMVLCLVGLALMTLNETLKPALGDVICLFAAIFYSVDLMVTEKAVANEKVDPLALGVCDLAVVGVVMLMLSVFLETPALPGTAKVWAAALFLGIVCSGICLVIQSVFQQHTTASRASLIFTLEPVFSAIFAFFLLGERIGVKGYIGSALMLASLVLVEVDVGALFGKNKKKAD
;
A
#
# COMPACT_ATOMS: atom_id res chain seq x y z
N MET A 1 10.80 14.37 -18.01
CA MET A 1 9.72 13.47 -17.57
C MET A 1 8.86 14.28 -16.63
N ASP A 2 7.57 14.35 -16.87
CA ASP A 2 6.64 15.09 -16.01
C ASP A 2 6.74 14.57 -14.56
N HIS A 3 6.69 15.48 -13.55
CA HIS A 3 6.81 15.13 -12.13
C HIS A 3 5.82 14.03 -11.73
N GLN A 4 4.60 14.08 -12.28
CA GLN A 4 3.56 13.08 -12.04
C GLN A 4 3.97 11.70 -12.56
N ARG A 5 4.46 11.58 -13.80
CA ARG A 5 4.89 10.28 -14.36
C ARG A 5 6.04 9.67 -13.56
N ARG A 6 6.94 10.50 -13.05
CA ARG A 6 8.00 10.03 -12.17
C ARG A 6 7.43 9.51 -10.86
N ALA A 7 6.44 10.19 -10.28
CA ALA A 7 5.77 9.75 -9.07
C ALA A 7 5.07 8.41 -9.29
N ASP A 8 4.28 8.28 -10.35
CA ASP A 8 3.55 7.06 -10.68
C ASP A 8 4.51 5.86 -10.86
N LEU A 9 5.66 6.06 -11.53
CA LEU A 9 6.68 5.02 -11.67
C LEU A 9 7.32 4.63 -10.34
N MET A 10 7.58 5.58 -9.45
CA MET A 10 8.16 5.29 -8.14
C MET A 10 7.16 4.61 -7.21
N LEU A 11 5.88 4.98 -7.28
CA LEU A 11 4.81 4.28 -6.56
C LEU A 11 4.60 2.87 -7.11
N LEU A 12 4.67 2.68 -8.43
CA LEU A 12 4.62 1.36 -9.05
C LEU A 12 5.80 0.47 -8.64
N LEU A 13 7.00 1.05 -8.51
CA LEU A 13 8.17 0.36 -7.98
C LEU A 13 7.93 -0.09 -6.52
N ALA A 14 7.40 0.79 -5.66
CA ALA A 14 7.04 0.43 -4.29
C ALA A 14 6.00 -0.70 -4.26
N THR A 15 4.98 -0.63 -5.13
CA THR A 15 3.95 -1.67 -5.28
C THR A 15 4.57 -3.02 -5.66
N SER A 16 5.58 -3.02 -6.53
CA SER A 16 6.28 -4.26 -6.91
C SER A 16 6.97 -4.92 -5.71
N PHE A 17 7.61 -4.13 -4.83
CA PHE A 17 8.20 -4.65 -3.61
C PHE A 17 7.13 -5.11 -2.58
N TRP A 18 5.95 -4.49 -2.56
CA TRP A 18 4.85 -5.00 -1.74
C TRP A 18 4.32 -6.34 -2.27
N GLY A 19 4.33 -6.57 -3.57
CA GLY A 19 4.01 -7.88 -4.13
C GLY A 19 4.86 -9.03 -3.58
N ILE A 20 6.19 -8.85 -3.43
CA ILE A 20 7.05 -9.86 -2.80
C ILE A 20 6.86 -9.91 -1.27
N SER A 21 6.44 -8.81 -0.64
CA SER A 21 6.24 -8.71 0.80
C SER A 21 5.26 -9.76 1.33
N ASN A 22 4.21 -10.09 0.57
CA ASN A 22 3.21 -11.08 0.97
C ASN A 22 3.83 -12.49 1.13
N CYS A 23 4.69 -12.89 0.20
CA CYS A 23 5.41 -14.17 0.28
C CYS A 23 6.37 -14.21 1.48
N LEU A 24 7.09 -13.12 1.72
CA LEU A 24 8.03 -13.01 2.83
C LEU A 24 7.30 -12.96 4.19
N THR A 25 6.18 -12.27 4.26
CA THR A 25 5.32 -12.24 5.45
C THR A 25 4.85 -13.64 5.82
N ALA A 26 4.38 -14.42 4.85
CA ALA A 26 3.97 -15.82 5.08
C ALA A 26 5.12 -16.71 5.59
N ILE A 27 6.36 -16.44 5.17
CA ILE A 27 7.55 -17.13 5.69
C ILE A 27 7.80 -16.73 7.14
N CYS A 28 7.73 -15.44 7.47
CA CYS A 28 8.01 -14.94 8.80
C CYS A 28 6.94 -15.35 9.84
N LEU A 29 5.68 -15.42 9.44
CA LEU A 29 4.58 -15.82 10.32
C LEU A 29 4.62 -17.30 10.76
N ARG A 30 5.55 -18.10 10.22
CA ARG A 30 5.81 -19.46 10.72
C ARG A 30 6.55 -19.47 12.04
N ASP A 31 7.37 -18.44 12.30
CA ASP A 31 8.23 -18.34 13.48
C ASP A 31 7.85 -17.15 14.39
N MET A 32 7.16 -16.15 13.83
CA MET A 32 6.85 -14.90 14.53
C MET A 32 5.35 -14.66 14.59
N GLN A 33 4.87 -14.08 15.67
CA GLN A 33 3.48 -13.65 15.79
C GLN A 33 3.24 -12.34 15.01
N PRO A 34 2.00 -12.06 14.57
CA PRO A 34 1.66 -10.95 13.69
C PRO A 34 2.13 -9.57 14.14
N LEU A 35 1.83 -9.18 15.39
CA LEU A 35 2.22 -7.87 15.92
C LEU A 35 3.72 -7.79 16.15
N THR A 36 4.32 -8.89 16.60
CA THR A 36 5.78 -9.01 16.79
C THR A 36 6.52 -8.82 15.46
N LEU A 37 6.06 -9.46 14.39
CA LEU A 37 6.61 -9.27 13.05
C LEU A 37 6.48 -7.80 12.60
N ASN A 38 5.30 -7.21 12.76
CA ASN A 38 5.08 -5.82 12.40
C ASN A 38 5.94 -4.87 13.25
N ALA A 39 6.05 -5.08 14.56
CA ALA A 39 6.95 -4.32 15.41
C ALA A 39 8.41 -4.40 14.93
N PHE A 40 8.90 -5.62 14.69
CA PHE A 40 10.25 -5.85 14.19
C PHE A 40 10.54 -5.12 12.89
N ARG A 41 9.66 -5.27 11.87
CA ARG A 41 9.85 -4.67 10.55
C ARG A 41 9.83 -3.14 10.58
N PHE A 42 8.92 -2.52 11.35
CA PHE A 42 8.80 -1.07 11.40
C PHE A 42 9.86 -0.41 12.28
N ILE A 43 10.26 -1.03 13.41
CA ILE A 43 11.38 -0.57 14.23
C ILE A 43 12.68 -0.65 13.44
N THR A 44 12.93 -1.77 12.76
CA THR A 44 14.12 -1.94 11.92
C THR A 44 14.16 -0.90 10.80
N ALA A 45 13.03 -0.67 10.11
CA ALA A 45 12.89 0.37 9.11
C ALA A 45 13.25 1.76 9.66
N PHE A 46 12.66 2.12 10.81
CA PHE A 46 12.92 3.41 11.46
C PHE A 46 14.38 3.56 11.89
N LEU A 47 14.98 2.54 12.50
CA LEU A 47 16.37 2.61 12.95
C LEU A 47 17.33 2.83 11.77
N VAL A 48 17.15 2.08 10.68
CA VAL A 48 18.00 2.19 9.49
C VAL A 48 17.79 3.52 8.79
N LEU A 49 16.55 3.86 8.42
CA LEU A 49 16.26 5.08 7.67
C LEU A 49 16.38 6.34 8.53
N GLY A 50 16.05 6.25 9.82
CA GLY A 50 16.28 7.32 10.78
C GLY A 50 17.76 7.67 10.95
N PHE A 51 18.64 6.65 10.94
CA PHE A 51 20.08 6.87 10.94
C PHE A 51 20.57 7.49 9.62
N VAL A 52 20.12 6.97 8.47
CA VAL A 52 20.48 7.49 7.15
C VAL A 52 20.02 8.94 6.99
N PHE A 53 18.77 9.25 7.35
CA PHE A 53 18.16 10.57 7.18
C PHE A 53 18.20 11.43 8.45
N ARG A 54 19.11 11.14 9.40
CA ARG A 54 19.21 11.85 10.69
C ARG A 54 19.36 13.37 10.57
N LYS A 55 19.93 13.85 9.45
CA LYS A 55 20.05 15.30 9.20
C LYS A 55 18.68 15.95 8.96
N ASN A 56 17.80 15.30 8.22
CA ASN A 56 16.43 15.75 7.97
C ASN A 56 15.61 15.70 9.26
N LEU A 57 15.74 14.63 10.05
CA LEU A 57 15.01 14.45 11.30
C LEU A 57 15.36 15.48 12.38
N ARG A 58 16.58 16.02 12.39
CA ARG A 58 16.96 17.09 13.34
C ARG A 58 16.21 18.40 13.15
N ARG A 59 15.59 18.62 11.97
CA ARG A 59 14.88 19.85 11.63
C ARG A 59 13.38 19.63 11.41
N VAL A 60 12.86 18.52 11.90
CA VAL A 60 11.44 18.17 11.75
C VAL A 60 10.55 19.20 12.40
N SER A 61 9.55 19.69 11.65
CA SER A 61 8.55 20.61 12.14
C SER A 61 7.53 19.89 13.04
N ARG A 62 6.93 20.61 14.01
CA ARG A 62 5.82 20.08 14.81
C ARG A 62 4.63 19.64 13.94
N VAL A 63 4.46 20.28 12.79
CA VAL A 63 3.40 19.93 11.84
C VAL A 63 3.67 18.59 11.19
N THR A 64 4.93 18.32 10.76
CA THR A 64 5.35 17.01 10.24
C THR A 64 5.10 15.92 11.28
N VAL A 65 5.53 16.11 12.55
CA VAL A 65 5.30 15.13 13.62
C VAL A 65 3.81 14.83 13.82
N LYS A 66 2.96 15.88 13.83
CA LYS A 66 1.50 15.69 13.94
C LYS A 66 0.94 14.83 12.82
N TYR A 67 1.32 15.11 11.58
CA TYR A 67 0.88 14.30 10.45
C TYR A 67 1.47 12.87 10.47
N SER A 68 2.74 12.71 10.87
CA SER A 68 3.34 11.38 11.03
C SER A 68 2.61 10.51 12.05
N ILE A 69 2.10 11.12 13.13
CA ILE A 69 1.28 10.39 14.11
C ILE A 69 -0.04 9.96 13.47
N LEU A 70 -0.72 10.82 12.72
CA LEU A 70 -2.00 10.49 12.08
C LEU A 70 -1.83 9.40 11.02
N VAL A 71 -0.83 9.53 10.14
CA VAL A 71 -0.47 8.55 9.11
C VAL A 71 -0.06 7.23 9.77
N GLY A 72 0.86 7.28 10.75
CA GLY A 72 1.32 6.09 11.45
C GLY A 72 0.21 5.34 12.18
N LEU A 73 -0.73 6.05 12.83
CA LEU A 73 -1.88 5.40 13.49
C LEU A 73 -2.84 4.76 12.48
N SER A 74 -3.04 5.38 11.31
CA SER A 74 -3.80 4.76 10.22
C SER A 74 -3.12 3.47 9.75
N LEU A 75 -1.80 3.49 9.55
CA LEU A 75 -1.02 2.31 9.16
C LEU A 75 -1.03 1.22 10.24
N VAL A 76 -1.03 1.56 11.53
CA VAL A 76 -1.21 0.57 12.61
C VAL A 76 -2.49 -0.21 12.41
N ILE A 77 -3.61 0.47 12.14
CA ILE A 77 -4.90 -0.20 11.91
C ILE A 77 -4.84 -1.03 10.63
N VAL A 78 -4.27 -0.51 9.54
CA VAL A 78 -4.11 -1.23 8.28
C VAL A 78 -3.33 -2.53 8.47
N TYR A 79 -2.11 -2.44 9.00
CA TYR A 79 -1.24 -3.62 9.15
C TYR A 79 -1.76 -4.62 10.18
N THR A 80 -2.35 -4.16 11.27
CA THR A 80 -3.03 -5.04 12.24
C THR A 80 -4.19 -5.77 11.58
N SER A 81 -5.07 -5.04 10.89
CA SER A 81 -6.25 -5.63 10.24
C SER A 81 -5.86 -6.60 9.12
N LEU A 82 -4.89 -6.28 8.27
CA LEU A 82 -4.43 -7.20 7.23
C LEU A 82 -3.82 -8.47 7.82
N THR A 83 -2.93 -8.32 8.80
CA THR A 83 -2.21 -9.47 9.36
C THR A 83 -3.12 -10.40 10.16
N TYR A 84 -4.04 -9.85 10.95
CA TYR A 84 -5.07 -10.67 11.63
C TYR A 84 -6.16 -11.15 10.68
N GLY A 85 -6.53 -10.35 9.68
CA GLY A 85 -7.53 -10.75 8.69
C GLY A 85 -7.17 -12.06 8.00
N VAL A 86 -5.92 -12.21 7.59
CA VAL A 86 -5.41 -13.44 6.95
C VAL A 86 -5.53 -14.70 7.84
N LEU A 87 -5.59 -14.55 9.17
CA LEU A 87 -5.80 -15.69 10.07
C LEU A 87 -7.25 -16.21 10.05
N TYR A 88 -8.21 -15.39 9.62
CA TYR A 88 -9.65 -15.69 9.67
C TYR A 88 -10.32 -15.69 8.29
N THR A 89 -9.58 -15.46 7.21
CA THR A 89 -10.05 -15.58 5.83
C THR A 89 -8.92 -16.11 4.93
N SER A 90 -9.21 -16.38 3.65
CA SER A 90 -8.17 -16.78 2.71
C SER A 90 -7.25 -15.61 2.36
N VAL A 91 -5.98 -15.91 2.06
CA VAL A 91 -5.00 -14.89 1.60
C VAL A 91 -5.53 -14.15 0.37
N SER A 92 -6.20 -14.87 -0.54
CA SER A 92 -6.81 -14.26 -1.74
C SER A 92 -7.92 -13.28 -1.39
N ASN A 93 -8.83 -13.64 -0.46
CA ASN A 93 -9.90 -12.74 -0.01
C ASN A 93 -9.33 -11.52 0.71
N ALA A 94 -8.36 -11.74 1.62
CA ALA A 94 -7.69 -10.64 2.32
C ALA A 94 -7.04 -9.64 1.35
N GLY A 95 -6.33 -10.14 0.33
CA GLY A 95 -5.74 -9.33 -0.72
C GLY A 95 -6.77 -8.58 -1.55
N PHE A 96 -7.88 -9.26 -1.94
CA PHE A 96 -8.98 -8.61 -2.67
C PHE A 96 -9.60 -7.47 -1.86
N ILE A 97 -9.96 -7.75 -0.60
CA ILE A 97 -10.66 -6.79 0.24
C ILE A 97 -9.72 -5.62 0.61
N GLY A 98 -8.44 -5.89 0.91
CA GLY A 98 -7.45 -4.85 1.15
C GLY A 98 -7.28 -3.90 -0.05
N ALA A 99 -7.29 -4.45 -1.27
CA ALA A 99 -7.20 -3.69 -2.51
C ALA A 99 -8.48 -2.89 -2.84
N LEU A 100 -9.60 -3.09 -2.12
CA LEU A 100 -10.79 -2.24 -2.26
C LEU A 100 -10.55 -0.77 -1.86
N SER A 101 -9.36 -0.44 -1.36
CA SER A 101 -8.93 0.96 -1.20
C SER A 101 -9.06 1.77 -2.51
N VAL A 102 -8.97 1.14 -3.68
CA VAL A 102 -9.23 1.79 -4.99
C VAL A 102 -10.66 2.33 -5.13
N VAL A 103 -11.60 1.76 -4.40
CA VAL A 103 -13.01 2.19 -4.36
C VAL A 103 -13.27 3.08 -3.16
N THR A 104 -12.78 2.68 -1.98
CA THR A 104 -13.04 3.42 -0.74
C THR A 104 -12.35 4.77 -0.73
N THR A 105 -11.18 4.94 -1.36
CA THR A 105 -10.49 6.23 -1.45
C THR A 105 -11.32 7.30 -2.17
N PRO A 106 -11.77 7.11 -3.44
CA PRO A 106 -12.58 8.14 -4.10
C PRO A 106 -13.95 8.36 -3.45
N ILE A 107 -14.53 7.34 -2.79
CA ILE A 107 -15.75 7.50 -2.00
C ILE A 107 -15.49 8.42 -0.80
N LEU A 108 -14.44 8.19 -0.05
CA LEU A 108 -14.06 9.03 1.10
C LEU A 108 -13.67 10.44 0.64
N GLU A 109 -12.92 10.60 -0.46
CA GLU A 109 -12.64 11.93 -1.04
C GLU A 109 -13.93 12.67 -1.39
N PHE A 110 -14.93 11.98 -1.96
CA PHE A 110 -16.22 12.60 -2.25
C PHE A 110 -16.97 13.00 -0.98
N ILE A 111 -16.99 12.16 0.04
CA ILE A 111 -17.67 12.44 1.33
C ILE A 111 -17.01 13.63 2.03
N VAL A 112 -15.67 13.63 2.12
CA VAL A 112 -14.91 14.62 2.92
C VAL A 112 -14.70 15.93 2.18
N TYR A 113 -14.30 15.85 0.90
CA TYR A 113 -13.91 17.02 0.10
C TYR A 113 -14.94 17.41 -0.96
N ARG A 114 -16.04 16.67 -1.12
CA ARG A 114 -17.07 16.85 -2.18
C ARG A 114 -16.48 16.80 -3.60
N LYS A 115 -15.30 16.23 -3.77
CA LYS A 115 -14.59 16.10 -5.04
C LYS A 115 -15.12 14.88 -5.79
N LYS A 116 -15.79 15.11 -6.94
CA LYS A 116 -16.27 14.02 -7.79
C LYS A 116 -15.11 13.43 -8.57
N PRO A 117 -14.99 12.09 -8.65
CA PRO A 117 -13.99 11.44 -9.48
C PRO A 117 -14.26 11.75 -10.96
N GLU A 118 -13.21 11.89 -11.75
CA GLU A 118 -13.33 12.03 -13.20
C GLU A 118 -13.94 10.76 -13.82
N LYS A 119 -14.75 10.92 -14.88
CA LYS A 119 -15.39 9.79 -15.56
C LYS A 119 -14.36 8.73 -16.01
N LYS A 120 -13.22 9.17 -16.51
CA LYS A 120 -12.11 8.32 -16.93
C LYS A 120 -11.58 7.46 -15.78
N PHE A 121 -11.39 8.07 -14.60
CA PHE A 121 -10.99 7.36 -13.39
C PHE A 121 -12.05 6.33 -12.96
N GLY A 122 -13.34 6.69 -13.02
CA GLY A 122 -14.42 5.76 -12.69
C GLY A 122 -14.44 4.52 -13.59
N VAL A 123 -14.20 4.66 -14.89
CA VAL A 123 -14.09 3.52 -15.83
C VAL A 123 -12.87 2.66 -15.48
N SER A 124 -11.73 3.28 -15.21
CA SER A 124 -10.51 2.57 -14.81
C SER A 124 -10.69 1.81 -13.51
N MET A 125 -11.36 2.40 -12.53
CA MET A 125 -11.69 1.76 -11.25
C MET A 125 -12.53 0.49 -11.45
N VAL A 126 -13.59 0.57 -12.27
CA VAL A 126 -14.43 -0.61 -12.56
C VAL A 126 -13.62 -1.70 -13.27
N LEU A 127 -12.81 -1.32 -14.27
CA LEU A 127 -11.94 -2.25 -14.99
C LEU A 127 -10.93 -2.93 -14.05
N CYS A 128 -10.34 -2.15 -13.15
CA CYS A 128 -9.42 -2.65 -12.13
C CYS A 128 -10.10 -3.64 -11.17
N LEU A 129 -11.31 -3.32 -10.70
CA LEU A 129 -12.08 -4.18 -9.81
C LEU A 129 -12.45 -5.52 -10.46
N VAL A 130 -12.89 -5.50 -11.73
CA VAL A 130 -13.18 -6.72 -12.48
C VAL A 130 -11.91 -7.57 -12.64
N GLY A 131 -10.79 -6.94 -12.98
CA GLY A 131 -9.50 -7.62 -13.07
C GLY A 131 -9.05 -8.23 -11.76
N LEU A 132 -9.16 -7.48 -10.67
CA LEU A 132 -8.84 -7.92 -9.32
C LEU A 132 -9.72 -9.09 -8.88
N ALA A 133 -11.04 -9.02 -9.12
CA ALA A 133 -11.98 -10.09 -8.82
C ALA A 133 -11.65 -11.39 -9.59
N LEU A 134 -11.35 -11.29 -10.89
CA LEU A 134 -10.93 -12.44 -11.70
C LEU A 134 -9.63 -13.07 -11.21
N MET A 135 -8.72 -12.27 -10.69
CA MET A 135 -7.41 -12.72 -10.22
C MET A 135 -7.47 -13.38 -8.85
N THR A 136 -8.28 -12.84 -7.93
CA THR A 136 -8.20 -13.18 -6.51
C THR A 136 -9.38 -13.99 -5.99
N LEU A 137 -10.58 -13.84 -6.57
CA LEU A 137 -11.77 -14.52 -6.04
C LEU A 137 -11.86 -15.98 -6.53
N ASN A 138 -11.95 -16.89 -5.57
CA ASN A 138 -12.22 -18.30 -5.79
C ASN A 138 -13.75 -18.56 -5.75
N GLU A 139 -14.19 -19.76 -6.18
CA GLU A 139 -15.59 -20.14 -6.31
C GLU A 139 -16.37 -20.20 -4.97
N THR A 140 -15.68 -20.21 -3.84
CA THR A 140 -16.28 -20.30 -2.50
C THR A 140 -16.25 -18.94 -1.79
N LEU A 141 -17.11 -18.04 -2.22
CA LEU A 141 -17.34 -16.73 -1.57
C LEU A 141 -18.21 -16.91 -0.31
N LYS A 142 -17.68 -17.53 0.75
CA LYS A 142 -18.36 -17.55 2.05
C LYS A 142 -17.82 -16.39 2.88
N PRO A 143 -18.68 -15.46 3.34
CA PRO A 143 -18.27 -14.39 4.23
C PRO A 143 -17.61 -14.96 5.49
N ALA A 144 -16.44 -14.46 5.81
CA ALA A 144 -15.66 -14.83 6.98
C ALA A 144 -15.42 -13.61 7.89
N LEU A 145 -15.16 -13.85 9.17
CA LEU A 145 -14.80 -12.76 10.09
C LEU A 145 -13.59 -11.96 9.58
N GLY A 146 -12.61 -12.66 8.99
CA GLY A 146 -11.45 -12.03 8.39
C GLY A 146 -11.77 -11.04 7.28
N ASP A 147 -12.84 -11.26 6.51
CA ASP A 147 -13.26 -10.35 5.44
C ASP A 147 -13.68 -8.98 6.01
N VAL A 148 -14.42 -9.00 7.13
CA VAL A 148 -14.81 -7.76 7.82
C VAL A 148 -13.57 -7.04 8.38
N ILE A 149 -12.64 -7.78 8.98
CA ILE A 149 -11.38 -7.21 9.49
C ILE A 149 -10.58 -6.58 8.36
N CYS A 150 -10.44 -7.25 7.22
CA CYS A 150 -9.74 -6.72 6.04
C CYS A 150 -10.42 -5.47 5.44
N LEU A 151 -11.75 -5.35 5.57
CA LEU A 151 -12.46 -4.16 5.11
C LEU A 151 -12.05 -2.91 5.90
N PHE A 152 -11.80 -3.04 7.20
CA PHE A 152 -11.22 -1.96 7.99
C PHE A 152 -9.85 -1.55 7.46
N ALA A 153 -9.02 -2.51 7.03
CA ALA A 153 -7.74 -2.19 6.41
C ALA A 153 -7.92 -1.35 5.14
N ALA A 154 -8.84 -1.70 4.24
CA ALA A 154 -9.10 -0.93 3.02
C ALA A 154 -9.58 0.50 3.31
N ILE A 155 -10.48 0.67 4.29
CA ILE A 155 -10.98 1.98 4.70
C ILE A 155 -9.85 2.84 5.31
N PHE A 156 -9.10 2.29 6.25
CA PHE A 156 -8.03 3.03 6.92
C PHE A 156 -6.82 3.28 6.02
N TYR A 157 -6.57 2.41 5.03
CA TYR A 157 -5.57 2.69 4.01
C TYR A 157 -6.00 3.87 3.11
N SER A 158 -7.29 3.97 2.80
CA SER A 158 -7.81 5.17 2.12
C SER A 158 -7.66 6.44 2.97
N VAL A 159 -7.87 6.35 4.27
CA VAL A 159 -7.62 7.46 5.21
C VAL A 159 -6.14 7.83 5.22
N ASP A 160 -5.24 6.84 5.26
CA ASP A 160 -3.79 7.02 5.19
C ASP A 160 -3.39 7.81 3.93
N LEU A 161 -3.86 7.36 2.76
CA LEU A 161 -3.59 8.03 1.48
C LEU A 161 -4.08 9.47 1.45
N MET A 162 -5.29 9.73 1.95
CA MET A 162 -5.87 11.08 2.00
C MET A 162 -5.15 11.99 3.01
N VAL A 163 -4.77 11.46 4.17
CA VAL A 163 -4.01 12.21 5.17
C VAL A 163 -2.61 12.51 4.67
N THR A 164 -1.96 11.55 4.02
CA THR A 164 -0.63 11.72 3.40
C THR A 164 -0.69 12.79 2.29
N GLU A 165 -1.67 12.72 1.36
CA GLU A 165 -1.86 13.75 0.33
C GLU A 165 -2.00 15.14 0.94
N LYS A 166 -2.83 15.29 1.98
CA LYS A 166 -3.02 16.55 2.69
C LYS A 166 -1.76 17.01 3.43
N ALA A 167 -1.01 16.07 4.00
CA ALA A 167 0.23 16.36 4.71
C ALA A 167 1.29 16.91 3.76
N VAL A 168 1.55 16.20 2.65
CA VAL A 168 2.61 16.57 1.69
C VAL A 168 2.25 17.80 0.84
N ALA A 169 0.98 18.19 0.79
CA ALA A 169 0.54 19.47 0.21
C ALA A 169 0.84 20.69 1.12
N ASN A 170 1.21 20.47 2.38
CA ASN A 170 1.52 21.52 3.33
C ASN A 170 3.01 21.84 3.31
N GLU A 171 3.40 23.05 2.90
CA GLU A 171 4.80 23.51 2.80
C GLU A 171 5.62 23.36 4.10
N LYS A 172 4.96 23.26 5.27
CA LYS A 172 5.63 23.04 6.56
C LYS A 172 5.97 21.57 6.84
N VAL A 173 5.56 20.66 5.97
CA VAL A 173 5.81 19.22 6.07
C VAL A 173 6.95 18.84 5.16
N ASP A 174 7.96 18.20 5.71
CA ASP A 174 8.98 17.51 4.93
C ASP A 174 8.49 16.09 4.63
N PRO A 175 8.20 15.74 3.35
CA PRO A 175 7.65 14.43 2.98
C PRO A 175 8.58 13.25 3.34
N LEU A 176 9.89 13.48 3.27
CA LEU A 176 10.87 12.44 3.65
C LEU A 176 10.85 12.21 5.17
N ALA A 177 10.83 13.30 5.95
CA ALA A 177 10.73 13.20 7.39
C ALA A 177 9.37 12.62 7.82
N LEU A 178 8.28 12.92 7.09
CA LEU A 178 6.97 12.30 7.30
C LEU A 178 7.06 10.79 7.22
N GLY A 179 7.57 10.25 6.08
CA GLY A 179 7.68 8.81 5.84
C GLY A 179 8.69 8.09 6.73
N VAL A 180 9.65 8.79 7.36
CA VAL A 180 10.54 8.17 8.35
C VAL A 180 9.92 8.20 9.75
N CYS A 181 9.22 9.29 10.13
CA CYS A 181 8.62 9.43 11.45
C CYS A 181 7.39 8.53 11.63
N ASP A 182 6.59 8.29 10.57
CA ASP A 182 5.46 7.36 10.66
C ASP A 182 5.90 5.92 10.95
N LEU A 183 7.06 5.48 10.41
CA LEU A 183 7.65 4.18 10.75
C LEU A 183 7.91 4.04 12.25
N ALA A 184 8.37 5.12 12.91
CA ALA A 184 8.57 5.12 14.36
C ALA A 184 7.25 4.95 15.11
N VAL A 185 6.20 5.66 14.67
CA VAL A 185 4.87 5.57 15.30
C VAL A 185 4.33 4.14 15.16
N VAL A 186 4.35 3.58 13.94
CA VAL A 186 3.89 2.21 13.71
C VAL A 186 4.70 1.22 14.53
N GLY A 187 6.05 1.32 14.48
CA GLY A 187 6.94 0.41 15.19
C GLY A 187 6.73 0.42 16.70
N VAL A 188 6.61 1.61 17.30
CA VAL A 188 6.40 1.76 18.75
C VAL A 188 5.03 1.22 19.16
N VAL A 189 3.96 1.58 18.45
CA VAL A 189 2.60 1.11 18.78
C VAL A 189 2.49 -0.41 18.58
N MET A 190 3.04 -0.96 17.50
CA MET A 190 3.05 -2.41 17.28
C MET A 190 3.86 -3.16 18.33
N LEU A 191 5.00 -2.58 18.78
CA LEU A 191 5.77 -3.18 19.87
C LEU A 191 4.96 -3.19 21.17
N MET A 192 4.30 -2.10 21.53
CA MET A 192 3.44 -2.05 22.69
C MET A 192 2.33 -3.11 22.60
N LEU A 193 1.63 -3.17 21.47
CA LEU A 193 0.57 -4.17 21.25
C LEU A 193 1.12 -5.60 21.32
N SER A 194 2.29 -5.85 20.73
CA SER A 194 2.96 -7.16 20.78
C SER A 194 3.29 -7.58 22.21
N VAL A 195 3.84 -6.68 23.03
CA VAL A 195 4.17 -6.98 24.43
C VAL A 195 2.93 -7.27 25.27
N PHE A 196 1.79 -6.60 25.00
CA PHE A 196 0.56 -6.78 25.78
C PHE A 196 -0.30 -7.94 25.29
N LEU A 197 -0.29 -8.28 24.00
CA LEU A 197 -1.21 -9.22 23.37
C LEU A 197 -0.55 -10.51 22.89
N GLU A 198 0.78 -10.49 22.70
CA GLU A 198 1.57 -11.61 22.20
C GLU A 198 2.72 -11.92 23.14
N THR A 199 3.46 -12.99 22.84
CA THR A 199 4.77 -13.30 23.42
C THR A 199 5.85 -12.97 22.41
N PRO A 200 6.47 -11.77 22.46
CA PRO A 200 7.43 -11.34 21.46
C PRO A 200 8.60 -12.30 21.36
N ALA A 201 8.87 -12.80 20.16
CA ALA A 201 10.00 -13.67 19.87
C ALA A 201 10.79 -13.13 18.67
N LEU A 202 12.10 -13.23 18.72
CA LEU A 202 12.98 -12.94 17.60
C LEU A 202 12.93 -14.07 16.56
N PRO A 203 13.27 -13.79 15.28
CA PRO A 203 13.33 -14.84 14.25
C PRO A 203 14.20 -16.02 14.67
N GLY A 204 13.70 -17.24 14.51
CA GLY A 204 14.41 -18.46 14.95
C GLY A 204 15.47 -18.95 13.97
N THR A 205 15.38 -18.59 12.68
CA THR A 205 16.28 -19.09 11.63
C THR A 205 16.89 -17.97 10.80
N ALA A 206 18.06 -18.18 10.23
CA ALA A 206 18.71 -17.21 9.33
C ALA A 206 17.84 -16.81 8.14
N LYS A 207 17.02 -17.75 7.62
CA LYS A 207 16.07 -17.48 6.54
C LYS A 207 15.00 -16.48 6.96
N VAL A 208 14.44 -16.65 8.15
CA VAL A 208 13.40 -15.74 8.70
C VAL A 208 14.02 -14.38 9.05
N TRP A 209 15.26 -14.34 9.55
CA TRP A 209 16.00 -13.09 9.76
C TRP A 209 16.15 -12.31 8.45
N ALA A 210 16.64 -12.96 7.39
CA ALA A 210 16.82 -12.32 6.08
C ALA A 210 15.48 -11.80 5.51
N ALA A 211 14.41 -12.59 5.62
CA ALA A 211 13.08 -12.19 5.18
C ALA A 211 12.54 -11.01 6.00
N ALA A 212 12.63 -11.04 7.32
CA ALA A 212 12.14 -9.98 8.20
C ALA A 212 12.93 -8.66 8.03
N LEU A 213 14.26 -8.73 7.85
CA LEU A 213 15.09 -7.56 7.55
C LEU A 213 14.75 -6.95 6.18
N PHE A 214 14.55 -7.77 5.15
CA PHE A 214 14.13 -7.28 3.85
C PHE A 214 12.73 -6.64 3.90
N LEU A 215 11.78 -7.28 4.59
CA LEU A 215 10.46 -6.73 4.87
C LEU A 215 10.55 -5.36 5.56
N GLY A 216 11.37 -5.26 6.61
CA GLY A 216 11.55 -4.02 7.36
C GLY A 216 12.19 -2.93 6.52
N ILE A 217 13.40 -3.17 6.01
CA ILE A 217 14.21 -2.12 5.36
C ILE A 217 13.62 -1.73 3.99
N VAL A 218 13.30 -2.72 3.15
CA VAL A 218 12.88 -2.46 1.76
C VAL A 218 11.37 -2.27 1.69
N CYS A 219 10.58 -3.29 2.05
CA CYS A 219 9.14 -3.27 1.81
C CYS A 219 8.39 -2.29 2.73
N SER A 220 8.83 -2.11 3.99
CA SER A 220 8.23 -1.12 4.88
C SER A 220 8.97 0.22 4.77
N GLY A 221 10.27 0.24 5.03
CA GLY A 221 11.04 1.46 5.13
C GLY A 221 11.12 2.24 3.82
N ILE A 222 11.82 1.71 2.84
CA ILE A 222 12.06 2.41 1.57
C ILE A 222 10.74 2.67 0.84
N CYS A 223 9.83 1.69 0.79
CA CYS A 223 8.58 1.83 0.05
C CYS A 223 7.63 2.86 0.66
N LEU A 224 7.46 2.94 1.98
CA LEU A 224 6.62 3.97 2.61
C LEU A 224 7.25 5.36 2.51
N VAL A 225 8.57 5.48 2.59
CA VAL A 225 9.25 6.76 2.31
C VAL A 225 9.07 7.16 0.85
N ILE A 226 9.15 6.24 -0.11
CA ILE A 226 8.81 6.50 -1.52
C ILE A 226 7.36 6.99 -1.63
N GLN A 227 6.41 6.31 -0.99
CA GLN A 227 5.01 6.74 -0.96
C GLN A 227 4.91 8.19 -0.48
N SER A 228 5.40 8.52 0.69
CA SER A 228 5.32 9.87 1.27
C SER A 228 5.98 10.93 0.38
N VAL A 229 7.17 10.63 -0.18
CA VAL A 229 7.91 11.59 -1.03
C VAL A 229 7.25 11.80 -2.39
N PHE A 230 6.74 10.75 -3.02
CA PHE A 230 6.23 10.86 -4.38
C PHE A 230 4.73 11.13 -4.45
N GLN A 231 3.98 10.86 -3.38
CA GLN A 231 2.55 11.17 -3.32
C GLN A 231 2.27 12.68 -3.36
N GLN A 232 3.25 13.56 -3.07
CA GLN A 232 3.11 15.00 -3.28
C GLN A 232 2.82 15.42 -4.75
N HIS A 233 3.06 14.53 -5.70
CA HIS A 233 2.86 14.77 -7.14
C HIS A 233 1.69 13.99 -7.72
N THR A 234 0.89 13.32 -6.89
CA THR A 234 -0.27 12.54 -7.33
C THR A 234 -1.39 12.59 -6.28
N THR A 235 -2.60 12.17 -6.66
CA THR A 235 -3.74 12.15 -5.75
C THR A 235 -3.85 10.83 -5.00
N ALA A 236 -4.55 10.83 -3.86
CA ALA A 236 -4.81 9.61 -3.08
C ALA A 236 -5.54 8.55 -3.90
N SER A 237 -6.57 8.94 -4.67
CA SER A 237 -7.28 8.02 -5.58
C SER A 237 -6.37 7.41 -6.65
N ARG A 238 -5.45 8.19 -7.22
CA ARG A 238 -4.51 7.69 -8.24
C ARG A 238 -3.46 6.75 -7.62
N ALA A 239 -2.94 7.09 -6.45
CA ALA A 239 -2.03 6.23 -5.70
C ALA A 239 -2.71 4.90 -5.34
N SER A 240 -3.97 4.91 -4.87
CA SER A 240 -4.73 3.68 -4.56
C SER A 240 -4.90 2.77 -5.78
N LEU A 241 -5.12 3.35 -6.97
CA LEU A 241 -5.20 2.58 -8.22
C LEU A 241 -3.87 1.89 -8.56
N ILE A 242 -2.74 2.60 -8.40
CA ILE A 242 -1.40 2.02 -8.63
C ILE A 242 -1.15 0.88 -7.64
N PHE A 243 -1.46 1.08 -6.36
CA PHE A 243 -1.23 0.09 -5.31
C PHE A 243 -2.10 -1.17 -5.46
N THR A 244 -3.26 -1.06 -6.12
CA THR A 244 -4.10 -2.22 -6.45
C THR A 244 -3.41 -3.21 -7.40
N LEU A 245 -2.28 -2.85 -8.04
CA LEU A 245 -1.47 -3.77 -8.85
C LEU A 245 -0.60 -4.72 -8.01
N GLU A 246 -0.56 -4.59 -6.69
CA GLU A 246 0.19 -5.46 -5.79
C GLU A 246 -0.05 -6.97 -6.05
N PRO A 247 -1.29 -7.48 -6.22
CA PRO A 247 -1.53 -8.89 -6.54
C PRO A 247 -0.91 -9.33 -7.87
N VAL A 248 -0.82 -8.44 -8.86
CA VAL A 248 -0.16 -8.75 -10.15
C VAL A 248 1.33 -9.01 -9.94
N PHE A 249 1.99 -8.13 -9.17
CA PHE A 249 3.40 -8.34 -8.83
C PHE A 249 3.59 -9.56 -7.93
N SER A 250 2.68 -9.80 -6.98
CA SER A 250 2.72 -11.00 -6.14
C SER A 250 2.68 -12.27 -6.96
N ALA A 251 1.82 -12.35 -7.99
CA ALA A 251 1.74 -13.49 -8.89
C ALA A 251 3.01 -13.65 -9.74
N ILE A 252 3.62 -12.56 -10.21
CA ILE A 252 4.88 -12.58 -10.94
C ILE A 252 5.98 -13.17 -10.05
N PHE A 253 6.11 -12.70 -8.81
CA PHE A 253 7.13 -13.23 -7.89
C PHE A 253 6.85 -14.67 -7.47
N ALA A 254 5.59 -15.05 -7.25
CA ALA A 254 5.21 -16.43 -6.95
C ALA A 254 5.60 -17.38 -8.11
N PHE A 255 5.43 -16.96 -9.36
CA PHE A 255 5.87 -17.74 -10.52
C PHE A 255 7.39 -17.95 -10.51
N PHE A 256 8.19 -16.88 -10.33
CA PHE A 256 9.65 -17.01 -10.39
C PHE A 256 10.26 -17.67 -9.15
N LEU A 257 9.72 -17.43 -7.95
CA LEU A 257 10.30 -17.91 -6.70
C LEU A 257 9.77 -19.29 -6.27
N LEU A 258 8.51 -19.58 -6.59
CA LEU A 258 7.80 -20.77 -6.11
C LEU A 258 7.38 -21.70 -7.27
N GLY A 259 7.53 -21.29 -8.53
CA GLY A 259 7.06 -22.02 -9.69
C GLY A 259 5.53 -22.07 -9.82
N GLU A 260 4.81 -21.24 -9.06
CA GLU A 260 3.36 -21.19 -9.10
C GLU A 260 2.86 -20.56 -10.40
N ARG A 261 1.81 -21.12 -10.98
CA ARG A 261 1.16 -20.60 -12.20
C ARG A 261 -0.25 -20.16 -11.87
N ILE A 262 -0.56 -18.91 -12.19
CA ILE A 262 -1.94 -18.43 -12.14
C ILE A 262 -2.72 -19.05 -13.32
N GLY A 263 -4.00 -19.39 -13.08
CA GLY A 263 -4.88 -19.88 -14.13
C GLY A 263 -5.23 -18.79 -15.16
N VAL A 264 -5.92 -19.18 -16.23
CA VAL A 264 -6.32 -18.28 -17.33
C VAL A 264 -7.08 -17.06 -16.80
N LYS A 265 -7.99 -17.24 -15.81
CA LYS A 265 -8.71 -16.14 -15.14
C LYS A 265 -7.74 -15.12 -14.54
N GLY A 266 -6.66 -15.58 -13.90
CA GLY A 266 -5.65 -14.72 -13.31
C GLY A 266 -4.86 -13.90 -14.34
N TYR A 267 -4.51 -14.49 -15.49
CA TYR A 267 -3.85 -13.74 -16.59
C TYR A 267 -4.77 -12.67 -17.18
N ILE A 268 -6.05 -12.99 -17.41
CA ILE A 268 -7.03 -12.01 -17.89
C ILE A 268 -7.22 -10.90 -16.85
N GLY A 269 -7.35 -11.26 -15.56
CA GLY A 269 -7.47 -10.30 -14.47
C GLY A 269 -6.27 -9.35 -14.39
N SER A 270 -5.05 -9.87 -14.45
CA SER A 270 -3.82 -9.07 -14.46
C SER A 270 -3.77 -8.12 -15.66
N ALA A 271 -4.15 -8.58 -16.85
CA ALA A 271 -4.19 -7.74 -18.05
C ALA A 271 -5.20 -6.59 -17.91
N LEU A 272 -6.39 -6.84 -17.34
CA LEU A 272 -7.40 -5.81 -17.08
C LEU A 272 -6.91 -4.77 -16.06
N MET A 273 -6.24 -5.20 -14.99
CA MET A 273 -5.65 -4.31 -13.98
C MET A 273 -4.57 -3.41 -14.59
N LEU A 274 -3.67 -3.96 -15.39
CA LEU A 274 -2.66 -3.17 -16.11
C LEU A 274 -3.29 -2.23 -17.12
N ALA A 275 -4.32 -2.67 -17.87
CA ALA A 275 -5.05 -1.82 -18.79
C ALA A 275 -5.75 -0.66 -18.08
N SER A 276 -6.26 -0.87 -16.85
CA SER A 276 -6.89 0.18 -16.04
C SER A 276 -5.91 1.31 -15.70
N LEU A 277 -4.67 0.96 -15.36
CA LEU A 277 -3.62 1.95 -15.09
C LEU A 277 -3.24 2.71 -16.37
N VAL A 278 -3.02 2.00 -17.49
CA VAL A 278 -2.71 2.62 -18.78
C VAL A 278 -3.83 3.58 -19.20
N LEU A 279 -5.08 3.21 -18.96
CA LEU A 279 -6.24 4.06 -19.28
C LEU A 279 -6.19 5.39 -18.49
N VAL A 280 -5.76 5.41 -17.24
CA VAL A 280 -5.62 6.66 -16.47
C VAL A 280 -4.43 7.48 -16.97
N GLU A 281 -3.31 6.83 -17.33
CA GLU A 281 -2.08 7.49 -17.78
C GLU A 281 -2.22 8.15 -19.16
N VAL A 282 -2.84 7.45 -20.10
CA VAL A 282 -2.90 7.88 -21.50
C VAL A 282 -4.05 8.87 -21.67
N ASP A 283 -3.77 10.03 -22.24
CA ASP A 283 -4.81 10.93 -22.72
C ASP A 283 -5.41 10.34 -24.02
N VAL A 284 -6.50 9.57 -23.83
CA VAL A 284 -7.22 8.89 -24.92
C VAL A 284 -7.73 9.90 -25.97
N GLY A 285 -7.97 11.16 -25.57
CA GLY A 285 -8.33 12.25 -26.49
C GLY A 285 -7.20 12.60 -27.48
N ALA A 286 -5.96 12.50 -27.03
CA ALA A 286 -4.79 12.72 -27.87
C ALA A 286 -4.55 11.56 -28.85
N LEU A 287 -4.85 10.31 -28.47
CA LEU A 287 -4.71 9.13 -29.33
C LEU A 287 -5.75 9.06 -30.45
N PHE A 288 -6.97 9.52 -30.18
CA PHE A 288 -8.07 9.49 -31.17
C PHE A 288 -8.26 10.82 -31.92
N GLY A 289 -7.25 11.70 -31.95
CA GLY A 289 -7.20 12.84 -32.86
C GLY A 289 -8.29 13.91 -32.64
N LYS A 290 -8.99 13.92 -31.47
CA LYS A 290 -9.86 15.03 -31.11
C LYS A 290 -9.06 16.19 -30.52
N ASN A 291 -8.23 16.82 -31.35
CA ASN A 291 -7.75 18.17 -31.09
C ASN A 291 -8.99 19.09 -30.92
N LYS A 292 -9.34 19.40 -29.68
CA LYS A 292 -10.11 20.60 -29.43
C LYS A 292 -9.21 21.77 -29.85
N LYS A 293 -9.41 22.29 -31.09
CA LYS A 293 -9.00 23.62 -31.47
C LYS A 293 -9.31 24.53 -30.29
N LYS A 294 -8.29 25.16 -29.70
CA LYS A 294 -8.46 26.36 -28.90
C LYS A 294 -9.24 27.32 -29.80
N ALA A 295 -10.47 27.57 -29.47
CA ALA A 295 -11.17 28.73 -29.99
C ALA A 295 -10.57 29.94 -29.29
N ASP A 296 -10.06 30.82 -30.12
CA ASP A 296 -9.58 32.15 -29.80
C ASP A 296 -10.58 32.97 -29.00
#